data_bf4653ddd430d400bfdca50ff4627a83
#
_entry.id   bf4653ddd430d400bfdca50ff4627a83
#
_cell.length_a   1.000
_cell.length_b   1.000
_cell.length_c   1.000
_cell.angle_alpha   90.00
_cell.angle_beta   90.00
_cell.angle_gamma   90.00
#
_symmetry.space_group_name_H-M   'P 1'
#
loop_
_entity.id
_entity.type
_entity.pdbx_description
1 polymer ?
#
loop_
_entity_poly.entity_id
_entity_poly.type
_entity_poly.pdbx_seq_one_letter_code
_entity_poly.pdbx_strand_id
1 'polypeptide(L)'
;YCGGLADVTLGRRWCSALLGVAIGSCRVPVSWNGPLKPCSAGYPLIIFSHGLGTFRTLYSSLCTELASWGFVVAALEHRDHSAATTYFCPAEAGTEEWIPFQRVPQGQKEFYFRNKQVHQRARECVRALRLFWGIAGGRAAPAXPRIAPGCPRPFLLAREGSVQSPTLSLLQDNLDLTKVAVMGHSFGGVTAVLALVKEPSFRCAVALDAWMFPLEHLLYPEVPGPVLFINTEKFQTPESAARMRRLSSRNSQTRIVTVLGTVHEQHTDFAFLPGKLFSLIFGTRGALEPRRALAITSRAALAFLHRHLELQEQFGQWDELLEGVGDSVAPGVPSGRSHL
;
A
#
# COMPACT_ATOMS: atom_id res chain seq x y z
N TYR A 1 -9.91 -5.53 -14.80
CA TYR A 1 -9.92 -4.54 -13.73
C TYR A 1 -11.09 -3.55 -13.86
N CYS A 2 -11.35 -2.99 -15.05
CA CYS A 2 -12.46 -2.02 -15.23
C CYS A 2 -13.82 -2.59 -14.81
N GLY A 3 -14.08 -3.89 -15.06
CA GLY A 3 -15.32 -4.55 -14.63
C GLY A 3 -15.47 -4.61 -13.11
N GLY A 4 -14.42 -4.97 -12.41
CA GLY A 4 -14.41 -4.99 -10.94
C GLY A 4 -14.56 -3.60 -10.35
N LEU A 5 -13.85 -2.62 -10.91
CA LEU A 5 -13.94 -1.24 -10.46
C LEU A 5 -15.37 -0.68 -10.65
N ALA A 6 -15.99 -0.94 -11.81
CA ALA A 6 -17.36 -0.53 -12.07
C ALA A 6 -18.35 -1.16 -11.08
N ASP A 7 -18.11 -2.42 -10.72
CA ASP A 7 -18.97 -3.13 -9.76
C ASP A 7 -18.85 -2.53 -8.36
N VAL A 8 -17.64 -2.24 -7.92
CA VAL A 8 -17.38 -1.69 -6.56
C VAL A 8 -17.88 -0.25 -6.45
N THR A 9 -17.58 0.60 -7.44
CA THR A 9 -17.84 2.05 -7.35
C THR A 9 -19.26 2.41 -7.78
N LEU A 10 -19.78 1.78 -8.83
CA LEU A 10 -21.06 2.14 -9.44
C LEU A 10 -22.15 1.08 -9.21
N GLY A 11 -21.78 -0.09 -8.68
CA GLY A 11 -22.71 -1.22 -8.53
C GLY A 11 -23.19 -1.78 -9.86
N ARG A 12 -22.52 -1.47 -10.97
CA ARG A 12 -23.02 -1.76 -12.33
C ARG A 12 -21.86 -2.14 -13.25
N ARG A 13 -21.65 -3.43 -13.41
CA ARG A 13 -20.57 -3.98 -14.24
C ARG A 13 -20.63 -3.54 -15.71
N TRP A 14 -21.82 -3.22 -16.21
CA TRP A 14 -21.96 -2.75 -17.61
C TRP A 14 -21.28 -1.40 -17.85
N CYS A 15 -21.03 -0.61 -16.81
CA CYS A 15 -20.26 0.63 -16.94
C CYS A 15 -18.78 0.41 -17.21
N SER A 16 -18.30 -0.85 -17.22
CA SER A 16 -16.87 -1.16 -17.40
C SER A 16 -16.34 -0.67 -18.75
N ALA A 17 -17.17 -0.68 -19.80
CA ALA A 17 -16.76 -0.18 -21.11
C ALA A 17 -16.49 1.33 -21.08
N LEU A 18 -17.35 2.08 -20.37
CA LEU A 18 -17.16 3.53 -20.21
C LEU A 18 -15.89 3.84 -19.43
N LEU A 19 -15.64 3.10 -18.34
CA LEU A 19 -14.39 3.25 -17.60
C LEU A 19 -13.19 2.85 -18.46
N GLY A 20 -13.29 1.80 -19.24
CA GLY A 20 -12.24 1.38 -20.18
C GLY A 20 -11.87 2.47 -21.17
N VAL A 21 -12.88 3.15 -21.74
CA VAL A 21 -12.64 4.26 -22.64
C VAL A 21 -12.04 5.48 -21.90
N ALA A 22 -12.54 5.77 -20.71
CA ALA A 22 -12.12 6.94 -19.94
C ALA A 22 -10.69 6.84 -19.40
N ILE A 23 -10.28 5.65 -18.94
CA ILE A 23 -9.00 5.48 -18.25
C ILE A 23 -8.09 4.41 -18.86
N GLY A 24 -8.60 3.60 -19.78
CA GLY A 24 -7.84 2.46 -20.34
C GLY A 24 -6.62 2.86 -21.17
N SER A 25 -6.55 4.10 -21.63
CA SER A 25 -5.43 4.62 -22.40
C SER A 25 -4.42 5.41 -21.55
N CYS A 26 -4.67 5.57 -20.26
CA CYS A 26 -3.74 6.27 -19.36
C CYS A 26 -2.42 5.51 -19.25
N ARG A 27 -1.32 6.21 -19.44
CA ARG A 27 0.02 5.62 -19.38
C ARG A 27 0.79 6.17 -18.20
N VAL A 28 1.57 5.30 -17.58
CA VAL A 28 2.48 5.67 -16.49
C VAL A 28 3.87 5.93 -17.10
N PRO A 29 4.60 6.97 -16.67
CA PRO A 29 5.90 7.31 -17.26
C PRO A 29 7.01 6.38 -16.74
N VAL A 30 6.92 5.10 -17.06
CA VAL A 30 7.90 4.06 -16.65
C VAL A 30 8.21 3.16 -17.84
N SER A 31 9.40 2.54 -17.80
CA SER A 31 9.80 1.55 -18.78
C SER A 31 9.45 0.15 -18.30
N TRP A 32 8.75 -0.60 -19.13
CA TRP A 32 8.47 -2.01 -18.83
C TRP A 32 9.77 -2.81 -18.89
N ASN A 33 10.07 -3.55 -17.83
CA ASN A 33 11.32 -4.34 -17.71
C ASN A 33 12.59 -3.52 -17.97
N GLY A 34 12.56 -2.24 -17.60
CA GLY A 34 13.73 -1.36 -17.73
C GLY A 34 14.90 -1.86 -16.86
N PRO A 35 16.15 -1.57 -17.28
CA PRO A 35 17.31 -1.98 -16.49
C PRO A 35 17.36 -1.23 -15.16
N LEU A 36 17.88 -1.91 -14.13
CA LEU A 36 18.17 -1.26 -12.84
C LEU A 36 19.45 -0.42 -12.98
N LYS A 37 19.42 0.78 -12.44
CA LYS A 37 20.65 1.58 -12.30
C LYS A 37 21.53 0.88 -11.26
N PRO A 38 22.83 0.72 -11.53
CA PRO A 38 23.71 0.09 -10.53
C PRO A 38 23.70 0.85 -9.19
N CYS A 39 23.61 0.10 -8.10
CA CYS A 39 23.63 0.65 -6.74
C CYS A 39 24.48 -0.26 -5.86
N SER A 40 25.69 0.20 -5.49
CA SER A 40 26.62 -0.59 -4.69
C SER A 40 26.12 -0.89 -3.28
N ALA A 41 25.27 -0.02 -2.73
CA ALA A 41 24.68 -0.18 -1.40
C ALA A 41 23.45 -1.10 -1.38
N GLY A 42 22.92 -1.44 -2.56
CA GLY A 42 21.64 -2.14 -2.68
C GLY A 42 20.45 -1.21 -2.44
N TYR A 43 19.33 -1.51 -3.06
CA TYR A 43 18.09 -0.72 -2.95
C TYR A 43 17.27 -1.16 -1.73
N PRO A 44 16.82 -0.24 -0.88
CA PRO A 44 15.84 -0.54 0.15
C PRO A 44 14.50 -0.97 -0.46
N LEU A 45 13.75 -1.80 0.25
CA LEU A 45 12.50 -2.38 -0.25
C LEU A 45 11.29 -1.81 0.49
N ILE A 46 10.27 -1.42 -0.26
CA ILE A 46 8.94 -1.08 0.27
C ILE A 46 7.95 -2.13 -0.22
N ILE A 47 7.25 -2.79 0.71
CA ILE A 47 6.09 -3.64 0.38
C ILE A 47 4.85 -2.74 0.49
N PHE A 48 4.14 -2.55 -0.62
CA PHE A 48 2.99 -1.63 -0.67
C PHE A 48 1.67 -2.38 -0.75
N SER A 49 0.71 -2.02 0.12
CA SER A 49 -0.62 -2.63 0.25
C SER A 49 -1.70 -1.64 -0.18
N HIS A 50 -2.54 -2.05 -1.14
CA HIS A 50 -3.62 -1.21 -1.70
C HIS A 50 -4.85 -1.10 -0.78
N GLY A 51 -5.72 -0.11 -1.04
CA GLY A 51 -6.97 0.12 -0.32
C GLY A 51 -8.07 -0.90 -0.61
N LEU A 52 -9.18 -0.78 0.13
CA LEU A 52 -10.37 -1.59 -0.10
C LEU A 52 -11.04 -1.19 -1.42
N GLY A 53 -11.39 -2.17 -2.24
CA GLY A 53 -12.03 -1.90 -3.54
C GLY A 53 -11.11 -1.30 -4.59
N THR A 54 -9.81 -1.29 -4.34
CA THR A 54 -8.79 -0.83 -5.30
C THR A 54 -7.95 -2.01 -5.77
N PHE A 55 -6.83 -1.77 -6.40
CA PHE A 55 -5.88 -2.80 -6.87
C PHE A 55 -4.48 -2.20 -7.01
N ARG A 56 -3.47 -3.07 -7.17
CA ARG A 56 -2.05 -2.69 -7.08
C ARG A 56 -1.64 -1.54 -8.03
N THR A 57 -2.25 -1.43 -9.20
CA THR A 57 -1.84 -0.45 -10.21
C THR A 57 -2.54 0.91 -10.07
N LEU A 58 -3.38 1.10 -9.05
CA LEU A 58 -4.01 2.40 -8.76
C LEU A 58 -3.14 3.33 -7.91
N TYR A 59 -1.89 2.97 -7.66
CA TYR A 59 -0.94 3.74 -6.85
C TYR A 59 0.35 4.01 -7.61
N SER A 60 0.28 3.97 -8.94
CA SER A 60 1.46 4.10 -9.80
C SER A 60 2.20 5.41 -9.58
N SER A 61 1.48 6.51 -9.41
CA SER A 61 2.08 7.84 -9.20
C SER A 61 2.96 7.85 -7.95
N LEU A 62 2.45 7.33 -6.84
CA LEU A 62 3.20 7.28 -5.58
C LEU A 62 4.35 6.28 -5.65
N CYS A 63 4.08 5.07 -6.18
CA CYS A 63 5.10 4.03 -6.25
C CYS A 63 6.27 4.45 -7.16
N THR A 64 5.98 5.10 -8.29
CA THR A 64 7.05 5.58 -9.19
C THR A 64 7.80 6.76 -8.58
N GLU A 65 7.10 7.63 -7.83
CA GLU A 65 7.77 8.71 -7.11
C GLU A 65 8.79 8.14 -6.10
N LEU A 66 8.38 7.17 -5.26
CA LEU A 66 9.29 6.53 -4.31
C LEU A 66 10.44 5.79 -5.02
N ALA A 67 10.13 5.11 -6.13
CA ALA A 67 11.15 4.40 -6.91
C ALA A 67 12.17 5.37 -7.53
N SER A 68 11.74 6.58 -7.93
CA SER A 68 12.65 7.59 -8.48
C SER A 68 13.65 8.09 -7.44
N TRP A 69 13.33 7.92 -6.16
CA TRP A 69 14.20 8.26 -5.03
C TRP A 69 15.03 7.08 -4.52
N GLY A 70 15.10 6.00 -5.30
CA GLY A 70 16.02 4.89 -5.03
C GLY A 70 15.44 3.74 -4.21
N PHE A 71 14.14 3.51 -4.28
CA PHE A 71 13.50 2.36 -3.63
C PHE A 71 13.04 1.34 -4.64
N VAL A 72 13.09 0.06 -4.29
CA VAL A 72 12.29 -0.95 -4.96
C VAL A 72 10.93 -0.99 -4.26
N VAL A 73 9.86 -0.79 -5.02
CA VAL A 73 8.50 -0.78 -4.46
C VAL A 73 7.72 -1.97 -5.01
N ALA A 74 7.37 -2.91 -4.14
CA ALA A 74 6.60 -4.10 -4.49
C ALA A 74 5.12 -3.86 -4.16
N ALA A 75 4.33 -3.43 -5.14
CA ALA A 75 2.89 -3.21 -4.98
C ALA A 75 2.15 -4.55 -5.06
N LEU A 76 1.57 -4.97 -3.94
CA LEU A 76 0.88 -6.25 -3.83
C LEU A 76 -0.55 -6.19 -4.35
N GLU A 77 -1.02 -7.31 -4.88
CA GLU A 77 -2.44 -7.55 -5.15
C GLU A 77 -2.94 -8.58 -4.14
N HIS A 78 -3.85 -8.17 -3.29
CA HIS A 78 -4.40 -9.04 -2.25
C HIS A 78 -5.49 -9.97 -2.79
N ARG A 79 -5.54 -11.21 -2.31
CA ARG A 79 -6.47 -12.26 -2.74
C ARG A 79 -7.53 -12.58 -1.69
N ASP A 80 -7.76 -11.66 -0.78
CA ASP A 80 -8.71 -11.77 0.33
C ASP A 80 -10.12 -11.29 -0.05
N HIS A 81 -10.40 -11.11 -1.35
CA HIS A 81 -11.64 -10.52 -1.88
C HIS A 81 -11.82 -9.04 -1.52
N SER A 82 -10.77 -8.33 -1.13
CA SER A 82 -10.84 -6.89 -0.84
C SER A 82 -10.42 -6.02 -2.01
N ALA A 83 -9.74 -6.57 -3.02
CA ALA A 83 -9.45 -5.87 -4.27
C ALA A 83 -10.74 -5.71 -5.09
N ALA A 84 -10.83 -4.66 -5.91
CA ALA A 84 -11.97 -4.48 -6.83
C ALA A 84 -12.18 -5.73 -7.71
N THR A 85 -11.09 -6.31 -8.14
CA THR A 85 -10.99 -7.65 -8.68
C THR A 85 -9.51 -8.02 -8.70
N THR A 86 -9.21 -9.30 -8.64
CA THR A 86 -7.83 -9.78 -8.84
C THR A 86 -7.89 -11.11 -9.58
N TYR A 87 -6.73 -11.66 -9.92
CA TYR A 87 -6.68 -12.96 -10.57
C TYR A 87 -5.42 -13.71 -10.16
N PHE A 88 -5.45 -15.00 -10.40
CA PHE A 88 -4.27 -15.85 -10.34
C PHE A 88 -4.29 -16.83 -11.52
N CYS A 89 -3.12 -17.34 -11.84
CA CYS A 89 -2.97 -18.32 -12.91
C CYS A 89 -2.63 -19.65 -12.26
N PRO A 90 -3.56 -20.63 -12.25
CA PRO A 90 -3.22 -21.97 -11.78
C PRO A 90 -2.14 -22.60 -12.67
N ALA A 91 -1.22 -23.34 -12.06
CA ALA A 91 -0.07 -23.91 -12.78
C ALA A 91 -0.47 -24.87 -13.91
N GLU A 92 -1.64 -25.51 -13.78
CA GLU A 92 -2.07 -26.55 -14.70
C GLU A 92 -3.06 -26.08 -15.78
N ALA A 93 -3.75 -24.95 -15.56
CA ALA A 93 -4.87 -24.57 -16.42
C ALA A 93 -4.52 -23.57 -17.53
N GLY A 94 -3.41 -22.84 -17.42
CA GLY A 94 -3.02 -21.85 -18.44
C GLY A 94 -3.97 -20.66 -18.58
N THR A 95 -5.03 -20.62 -17.76
CA THR A 95 -6.08 -19.58 -17.81
C THR A 95 -6.12 -18.80 -16.50
N GLU A 96 -6.52 -17.53 -16.58
CA GLU A 96 -6.67 -16.67 -15.42
C GLU A 96 -7.96 -17.00 -14.65
N GLU A 97 -7.84 -17.24 -13.35
CA GLU A 97 -9.00 -17.35 -12.46
C GLU A 97 -9.20 -16.03 -11.73
N TRP A 98 -10.35 -15.41 -11.95
CA TRP A 98 -10.66 -14.09 -11.41
C TRP A 98 -11.38 -14.18 -10.08
N ILE A 99 -10.89 -13.41 -9.10
CA ILE A 99 -11.43 -13.29 -7.74
C ILE A 99 -12.16 -11.94 -7.64
N PRO A 100 -13.49 -11.93 -7.51
CA PRO A 100 -14.24 -10.68 -7.39
C PRO A 100 -14.17 -10.10 -5.98
N PHE A 101 -14.48 -8.81 -5.89
CA PHE A 101 -14.68 -8.12 -4.61
C PHE A 101 -15.84 -8.74 -3.85
N GLN A 102 -15.67 -8.88 -2.53
CA GLN A 102 -16.74 -9.39 -1.67
C GLN A 102 -17.21 -8.30 -0.71
N ARG A 103 -18.49 -7.99 -0.78
CA ARG A 103 -19.15 -7.12 0.19
C ARG A 103 -19.36 -7.91 1.48
N VAL A 104 -19.58 -7.19 2.60
CA VAL A 104 -19.87 -7.84 3.87
C VAL A 104 -21.17 -8.65 3.71
N PRO A 105 -21.14 -9.97 3.97
CA PRO A 105 -22.36 -10.77 3.84
C PRO A 105 -23.46 -10.29 4.80
N GLN A 106 -24.71 -10.43 4.36
CA GLN A 106 -25.85 -10.05 5.17
C GLN A 106 -25.82 -10.81 6.51
N GLY A 107 -26.04 -10.09 7.60
CA GLY A 107 -26.03 -10.65 8.95
C GLY A 107 -24.66 -10.78 9.60
N GLN A 108 -23.59 -10.58 8.86
CA GLN A 108 -22.24 -10.62 9.42
C GLN A 108 -21.79 -9.20 9.87
N LYS A 109 -21.22 -9.11 11.06
CA LYS A 109 -20.67 -7.83 11.53
C LYS A 109 -19.42 -7.47 10.73
N GLU A 110 -19.38 -6.24 10.24
CA GLU A 110 -18.30 -5.76 9.37
C GLU A 110 -16.93 -5.92 10.03
N PHE A 111 -16.81 -5.64 11.33
CA PHE A 111 -15.53 -5.77 12.04
C PHE A 111 -14.92 -7.16 11.84
N TYR A 112 -15.66 -8.24 12.11
CA TYR A 112 -15.11 -9.60 12.03
C TYR A 112 -14.74 -9.97 10.59
N PHE A 113 -15.55 -9.54 9.64
CA PHE A 113 -15.28 -9.79 8.22
C PHE A 113 -13.99 -9.09 7.77
N ARG A 114 -13.90 -7.79 8.05
CA ARG A 114 -12.72 -6.99 7.64
C ARG A 114 -11.46 -7.35 8.46
N ASN A 115 -11.63 -7.72 9.71
CA ASN A 115 -10.53 -8.19 10.55
C ASN A 115 -9.89 -9.46 9.97
N LYS A 116 -10.70 -10.43 9.54
CA LYS A 116 -10.19 -11.64 8.86
C LYS A 116 -9.39 -11.29 7.61
N GLN A 117 -9.90 -10.32 6.83
CA GLN A 117 -9.23 -9.86 5.61
C GLN A 117 -7.88 -9.18 5.95
N VAL A 118 -7.84 -8.26 6.91
CA VAL A 118 -6.59 -7.56 7.25
C VAL A 118 -5.51 -8.53 7.75
N HIS A 119 -5.91 -9.56 8.49
CA HIS A 119 -4.97 -10.61 8.91
C HIS A 119 -4.41 -11.41 7.73
N GLN A 120 -5.24 -11.72 6.74
CA GLN A 120 -4.77 -12.37 5.50
C GLN A 120 -3.81 -11.46 4.75
N ARG A 121 -4.17 -10.18 4.54
CA ARG A 121 -3.36 -9.18 3.84
C ARG A 121 -1.98 -9.00 4.50
N ALA A 122 -1.95 -8.91 5.83
CA ALA A 122 -0.67 -8.79 6.56
C ALA A 122 0.21 -10.03 6.34
N ARG A 123 -0.37 -11.24 6.34
CA ARG A 123 0.38 -12.47 6.01
C ARG A 123 0.88 -12.44 4.56
N GLU A 124 0.12 -11.86 3.63
CA GLU A 124 0.55 -11.72 2.24
C GLU A 124 1.73 -10.75 2.12
N CYS A 125 1.76 -9.65 2.91
CA CYS A 125 2.92 -8.76 2.98
C CYS A 125 4.16 -9.51 3.48
N VAL A 126 4.02 -10.31 4.54
CA VAL A 126 5.11 -11.13 5.07
C VAL A 126 5.61 -12.15 4.04
N ARG A 127 4.69 -12.80 3.33
CA ARG A 127 5.07 -13.75 2.26
C ARG A 127 5.84 -13.06 1.13
N ALA A 128 5.41 -11.85 0.75
CA ALA A 128 6.12 -11.07 -0.27
C ALA A 128 7.55 -10.77 0.18
N LEU A 129 7.75 -10.36 1.42
CA LEU A 129 9.09 -10.12 1.96
C LEU A 129 9.94 -11.40 1.92
N ARG A 130 9.36 -12.53 2.32
CA ARG A 130 10.07 -13.84 2.28
C ARG A 130 10.45 -14.23 0.86
N LEU A 131 9.63 -13.89 -0.12
CA LEU A 131 9.96 -14.10 -1.54
C LEU A 131 11.20 -13.28 -1.93
N PHE A 132 11.27 -12.01 -1.51
CA PHE A 132 12.43 -11.18 -1.78
C PHE A 132 13.70 -11.70 -1.08
N TRP A 133 13.60 -12.25 0.11
CA TRP A 133 14.73 -12.91 0.77
C TRP A 133 15.23 -14.11 -0.04
N GLY A 134 14.30 -14.92 -0.59
CA GLY A 134 14.65 -16.04 -1.45
C GLY A 134 15.38 -15.59 -2.72
N ILE A 135 14.91 -14.50 -3.33
CA ILE A 135 15.52 -13.92 -4.53
C ILE A 135 16.95 -13.43 -4.20
N ALA A 136 17.09 -12.59 -3.18
CA ALA A 136 18.39 -12.00 -2.81
C ALA A 136 19.42 -13.02 -2.33
N GLY A 137 18.98 -14.09 -1.66
CA GLY A 137 19.85 -15.13 -1.16
C GLY A 137 20.31 -16.14 -2.21
N GLY A 138 19.84 -16.04 -3.44
CA GLY A 138 20.14 -17.04 -4.47
C GLY A 138 19.67 -18.45 -4.14
N ARG A 139 18.91 -18.61 -3.06
CA ARG A 139 18.34 -19.87 -2.62
C ARG A 139 16.93 -20.01 -3.15
N ALA A 140 16.54 -21.22 -3.50
CA ALA A 140 15.11 -21.51 -3.63
C ALA A 140 14.41 -20.99 -2.37
N ALA A 141 13.36 -20.23 -2.52
CA ALA A 141 12.62 -19.66 -1.39
C ALA A 141 12.43 -20.75 -0.32
N PRO A 142 12.69 -20.47 0.96
CA PRO A 142 12.52 -21.48 2.00
C PRO A 142 11.14 -22.09 1.89
N ALA A 143 11.07 -23.44 1.89
CA ALA A 143 9.81 -24.16 1.72
C ALA A 143 8.77 -23.60 2.69
N UNK A 144 8.02 -22.89 2.13
CA UNK A 144 7.16 -22.32 2.85
C UNK A 144 6.74 -23.22 3.77
N PRO A 145 6.28 -22.82 4.74
CA PRO A 145 5.61 -23.70 5.67
C PRO A 145 4.48 -24.41 4.94
N ARG A 146 4.34 -25.66 5.17
CA ARG A 146 3.30 -26.49 4.54
C ARG A 146 1.97 -25.76 4.63
N ILE A 147 1.51 -25.29 3.47
CA ILE A 147 0.24 -24.61 3.37
C ILE A 147 -0.85 -25.63 3.69
N ALA A 148 -1.75 -25.26 4.59
CA ALA A 148 -2.87 -26.12 4.94
C ALA A 148 -3.62 -26.54 3.66
N PRO A 149 -4.16 -27.77 3.62
CA PRO A 149 -4.89 -28.25 2.45
C PRO A 149 -5.98 -27.25 2.05
N GLY A 150 -6.02 -26.90 0.76
CA GLY A 150 -7.01 -25.97 0.22
C GLY A 150 -6.54 -24.52 -0.02
N CYS A 151 -5.29 -24.20 0.28
CA CYS A 151 -4.77 -22.86 -0.03
C CYS A 151 -4.07 -22.87 -1.40
N PRO A 152 -4.48 -22.04 -2.37
CA PRO A 152 -3.82 -22.02 -3.69
C PRO A 152 -2.35 -21.63 -3.57
N ARG A 153 -1.48 -22.36 -4.23
CA ARG A 153 -0.03 -22.07 -4.27
C ARG A 153 0.21 -20.73 -4.98
N PRO A 154 1.07 -19.86 -4.47
CA PRO A 154 1.43 -18.66 -5.23
C PRO A 154 2.09 -19.06 -6.55
N PHE A 155 1.74 -18.37 -7.62
CA PHE A 155 2.23 -18.62 -8.98
C PHE A 155 3.76 -18.75 -9.09
N LEU A 156 4.50 -17.99 -8.28
CA LEU A 156 5.97 -18.00 -8.31
C LEU A 156 6.60 -19.23 -7.64
N LEU A 157 5.81 -20.02 -6.88
CA LEU A 157 6.32 -21.23 -6.22
C LEU A 157 5.96 -22.52 -6.98
N ALA A 158 5.30 -22.41 -8.14
CA ALA A 158 4.77 -23.57 -8.84
C ALA A 158 5.76 -24.28 -9.77
N ARG A 159 7.01 -23.80 -9.85
CA ARG A 159 8.04 -24.48 -10.66
C ARG A 159 9.30 -24.69 -9.83
N GLU A 160 9.46 -25.87 -9.31
CA GLU A 160 10.76 -26.41 -8.96
C GLU A 160 11.51 -26.64 -10.27
N GLY A 161 12.43 -25.76 -10.56
CA GLY A 161 13.21 -25.79 -11.80
C GLY A 161 13.14 -24.46 -12.54
N SER A 162 14.05 -23.57 -12.21
CA SER A 162 14.48 -22.39 -12.98
C SER A 162 13.38 -21.54 -13.62
N VAL A 163 12.64 -20.76 -12.85
CA VAL A 163 12.08 -19.52 -13.39
C VAL A 163 13.10 -18.42 -13.14
N GLN A 164 14.10 -18.35 -13.99
CA GLN A 164 14.91 -17.18 -14.16
C GLN A 164 14.06 -16.16 -14.95
N SER A 165 13.12 -15.51 -14.24
CA SER A 165 12.55 -14.28 -14.81
C SER A 165 13.71 -13.29 -14.86
N PRO A 166 14.01 -12.71 -16.03
CA PRO A 166 15.09 -11.72 -16.13
C PRO A 166 14.96 -10.59 -15.10
N THR A 167 13.73 -10.22 -14.76
CA THR A 167 13.45 -9.19 -13.75
C THR A 167 13.86 -9.64 -12.34
N LEU A 168 13.64 -10.91 -11.98
CA LEU A 168 14.01 -11.42 -10.65
C LEU A 168 15.53 -11.54 -10.51
N SER A 169 16.24 -11.93 -11.57
CA SER A 169 17.70 -11.97 -11.53
C SER A 169 18.31 -10.57 -11.38
N LEU A 170 17.69 -9.56 -11.97
CA LEU A 170 18.13 -8.17 -11.79
C LEU A 170 18.03 -7.71 -10.33
N LEU A 171 17.09 -8.24 -9.57
CA LEU A 171 16.90 -7.86 -8.16
C LEU A 171 17.83 -8.62 -7.22
N GLN A 172 18.36 -9.78 -7.65
CA GLN A 172 19.09 -10.71 -6.78
C GLN A 172 20.23 -10.04 -6.01
N ASP A 173 21.08 -9.28 -6.70
CA ASP A 173 22.28 -8.68 -6.12
C ASP A 173 22.11 -7.17 -5.88
N ASN A 174 20.90 -6.64 -6.06
CA ASN A 174 20.64 -5.21 -6.02
C ASN A 174 19.70 -4.77 -4.90
N LEU A 175 19.35 -5.68 -3.96
CA LEU A 175 18.46 -5.35 -2.83
C LEU A 175 19.22 -5.32 -1.51
N ASP A 176 18.96 -4.30 -0.70
CA ASP A 176 19.37 -4.28 0.72
C ASP A 176 18.16 -4.64 1.59
N LEU A 177 18.02 -5.91 1.90
CA LEU A 177 16.89 -6.43 2.69
C LEU A 177 17.08 -6.25 4.20
N THR A 178 18.11 -5.53 4.65
CA THR A 178 18.18 -5.01 6.01
C THR A 178 17.37 -3.71 6.15
N LYS A 179 17.00 -3.10 5.02
CA LYS A 179 16.29 -1.83 4.90
C LYS A 179 14.92 -2.04 4.26
N VAL A 180 14.00 -2.61 5.03
CA VAL A 180 12.66 -2.93 4.52
C VAL A 180 11.59 -2.20 5.32
N ALA A 181 10.67 -1.56 4.59
CA ALA A 181 9.49 -0.92 5.16
C ALA A 181 8.21 -1.51 4.55
N VAL A 182 7.11 -1.38 5.27
CA VAL A 182 5.79 -1.69 4.75
C VAL A 182 4.96 -0.42 4.66
N MET A 183 4.21 -0.25 3.58
CA MET A 183 3.43 0.95 3.31
C MET A 183 2.07 0.57 2.74
N GLY A 184 1.06 1.42 2.97
CA GLY A 184 -0.23 1.17 2.35
C GLY A 184 -1.21 2.30 2.56
N HIS A 185 -2.31 2.26 1.81
CA HIS A 185 -3.36 3.28 1.81
C HIS A 185 -4.67 2.71 2.34
N SER A 186 -5.38 3.45 3.18
CA SER A 186 -6.73 3.09 3.63
C SER A 186 -6.72 1.74 4.37
N PHE A 187 -7.39 0.71 3.83
CA PHE A 187 -7.32 -0.68 4.32
C PHE A 187 -5.88 -1.22 4.22
N GLY A 188 -5.12 -0.79 3.21
CA GLY A 188 -3.69 -1.10 3.11
C GLY A 188 -2.85 -0.44 4.20
N GLY A 189 -3.28 0.73 4.69
CA GLY A 189 -2.59 1.42 5.79
C GLY A 189 -2.67 0.62 7.08
N VAL A 190 -3.85 0.15 7.46
CA VAL A 190 -3.99 -0.72 8.65
C VAL A 190 -3.33 -2.10 8.41
N THR A 191 -3.31 -2.57 7.15
CA THR A 191 -2.57 -3.78 6.78
C THR A 191 -1.07 -3.60 7.07
N ALA A 192 -0.50 -2.45 6.74
CA ALA A 192 0.92 -2.14 6.99
C ALA A 192 1.23 -2.15 8.50
N VAL A 193 0.35 -1.56 9.31
CA VAL A 193 0.50 -1.59 10.78
C VAL A 193 0.51 -3.04 11.30
N LEU A 194 -0.42 -3.87 10.82
CA LEU A 194 -0.50 -5.27 11.26
C LEU A 194 0.68 -6.10 10.73
N ALA A 195 1.17 -5.81 9.53
CA ALA A 195 2.33 -6.50 8.98
C ALA A 195 3.59 -6.23 9.82
N LEU A 196 3.75 -4.99 10.31
CA LEU A 196 4.84 -4.62 11.22
C LEU A 196 4.79 -5.44 12.53
N VAL A 197 3.59 -5.74 13.05
CA VAL A 197 3.42 -6.62 14.22
C VAL A 197 3.85 -8.06 13.90
N LYS A 198 3.51 -8.54 12.69
CA LYS A 198 3.71 -9.95 12.32
C LYS A 198 5.12 -10.29 11.86
N GLU A 199 5.92 -9.29 11.48
CA GLU A 199 7.25 -9.52 10.91
C GLU A 199 8.23 -8.45 11.37
N PRO A 200 9.07 -8.76 12.36
CA PRO A 200 10.03 -7.79 12.91
C PRO A 200 11.09 -7.27 11.93
N SER A 201 11.24 -7.91 10.78
CA SER A 201 12.18 -7.44 9.76
C SER A 201 11.71 -6.16 9.06
N PHE A 202 10.41 -5.82 9.14
CA PHE A 202 9.94 -4.50 8.75
C PHE A 202 10.42 -3.50 9.81
N ARG A 203 11.26 -2.55 9.40
CA ARG A 203 11.85 -1.54 10.30
C ARG A 203 10.83 -0.48 10.72
N CYS A 204 9.87 -0.19 9.84
CA CYS A 204 8.84 0.84 10.07
C CYS A 204 7.67 0.65 9.12
N ALA A 205 6.57 1.38 9.39
CA ALA A 205 5.40 1.39 8.51
C ALA A 205 5.01 2.82 8.14
N VAL A 206 4.52 3.00 6.89
CA VAL A 206 3.90 4.26 6.44
C VAL A 206 2.44 3.98 6.10
N ALA A 207 1.54 4.61 6.83
CA ALA A 207 0.09 4.36 6.77
C ALA A 207 -0.62 5.61 6.21
N LEU A 208 -0.96 5.57 4.92
CA LEU A 208 -1.62 6.67 4.23
C LEU A 208 -3.12 6.58 4.49
N ASP A 209 -3.64 7.57 5.19
CA ASP A 209 -5.07 7.71 5.48
C ASP A 209 -5.70 6.39 5.97
N ALA A 210 -5.03 5.75 6.93
CA ALA A 210 -5.32 4.38 7.35
C ALA A 210 -6.74 4.22 7.93
N TRP A 211 -7.45 3.20 7.47
CA TRP A 211 -8.74 2.82 8.02
C TRP A 211 -8.51 1.87 9.21
N MET A 212 -8.41 2.43 10.42
CA MET A 212 -8.00 1.69 11.62
C MET A 212 -9.10 0.79 12.21
N PHE A 213 -10.34 0.88 11.72
CA PHE A 213 -11.48 0.14 12.24
C PHE A 213 -11.26 -1.38 12.35
N PRO A 214 -10.67 -2.09 11.34
CA PRO A 214 -10.58 -3.54 11.39
C PRO A 214 -9.52 -4.11 12.37
N LEU A 215 -8.67 -3.26 12.97
CA LEU A 215 -7.58 -3.73 13.83
C LEU A 215 -8.03 -3.86 15.29
N GLU A 216 -7.72 -4.99 15.91
CA GLU A 216 -8.05 -5.27 17.31
C GLU A 216 -7.27 -4.34 18.26
N HIS A 217 -7.94 -3.87 19.30
CA HIS A 217 -7.32 -2.99 20.30
C HIS A 217 -6.14 -3.63 21.04
N LEU A 218 -6.16 -4.95 21.18
CA LEU A 218 -5.10 -5.67 21.87
C LEU A 218 -3.76 -5.66 21.13
N LEU A 219 -3.79 -5.39 19.82
CA LEU A 219 -2.56 -5.36 19.02
C LEU A 219 -1.82 -4.02 19.06
N TYR A 220 -2.43 -2.96 19.57
CA TYR A 220 -1.76 -1.65 19.61
C TYR A 220 -0.47 -1.65 20.45
N PRO A 221 -0.44 -2.29 21.64
CA PRO A 221 0.82 -2.38 22.40
C PRO A 221 1.88 -3.27 21.75
N GLU A 222 1.47 -4.14 20.83
CA GLU A 222 2.35 -5.11 20.18
C GLU A 222 3.08 -4.54 18.95
N VAL A 223 2.77 -3.30 18.53
CA VAL A 223 3.42 -2.69 17.36
C VAL A 223 4.89 -2.38 17.71
N PRO A 224 5.86 -3.12 17.13
CA PRO A 224 7.23 -3.09 17.62
C PRO A 224 8.05 -1.90 17.11
N GLY A 225 7.63 -1.27 16.02
CA GLY A 225 8.37 -0.21 15.36
C GLY A 225 7.56 1.04 15.10
N PRO A 226 8.20 2.11 14.65
CA PRO A 226 7.52 3.37 14.39
C PRO A 226 6.59 3.32 13.17
N VAL A 227 5.50 4.09 13.25
CA VAL A 227 4.52 4.23 12.17
C VAL A 227 4.39 5.72 11.83
N LEU A 228 4.47 6.04 10.54
CA LEU A 228 4.07 7.37 10.07
C LEU A 228 2.63 7.28 9.53
N PHE A 229 1.74 8.03 10.15
CA PHE A 229 0.38 8.23 9.63
C PHE A 229 0.37 9.55 8.83
N ILE A 230 0.07 9.48 7.53
CA ILE A 230 -0.14 10.65 6.68
C ILE A 230 -1.62 10.66 6.30
N ASN A 231 -2.38 11.52 6.94
CA ASN A 231 -3.82 11.58 6.79
C ASN A 231 -4.23 12.65 5.77
N THR A 232 -5.39 12.47 5.15
CA THR A 232 -6.07 13.54 4.44
C THR A 232 -6.95 14.32 5.42
N GLU A 233 -7.34 15.53 5.02
CA GLU A 233 -8.09 16.43 5.90
C GLU A 233 -9.49 15.89 6.25
N LYS A 234 -10.13 15.14 5.35
CA LYS A 234 -11.57 14.87 5.44
C LYS A 234 -11.97 13.42 5.68
N PHE A 235 -11.04 12.50 5.84
CA PHE A 235 -11.39 11.08 5.98
C PHE A 235 -11.43 10.60 7.42
N GLN A 236 -10.54 11.08 8.27
CA GLN A 236 -10.37 10.48 9.59
C GLN A 236 -11.49 10.88 10.55
N THR A 237 -12.01 9.88 11.27
CA THR A 237 -13.00 10.07 12.33
C THR A 237 -12.30 10.30 13.68
N PRO A 238 -13.01 10.91 14.67
CA PRO A 238 -12.46 11.04 16.03
C PRO A 238 -12.01 9.70 16.63
N GLU A 239 -12.73 8.61 16.34
CA GLU A 239 -12.38 7.27 16.81
C GLU A 239 -11.08 6.78 16.16
N SER A 240 -10.94 6.94 14.84
CA SER A 240 -9.72 6.57 14.12
C SER A 240 -8.52 7.37 14.62
N ALA A 241 -8.71 8.67 14.83
CA ALA A 241 -7.69 9.55 15.39
C ALA A 241 -7.26 9.09 16.79
N ALA A 242 -8.21 8.71 17.63
CA ALA A 242 -7.92 8.20 18.98
C ALA A 242 -7.08 6.91 18.92
N ARG A 243 -7.39 6.03 17.96
CA ARG A 243 -6.61 4.79 17.75
C ARG A 243 -5.18 5.08 17.34
N MET A 244 -4.97 6.02 16.42
CA MET A 244 -3.63 6.46 15.99
C MET A 244 -2.85 7.08 17.14
N ARG A 245 -3.50 7.96 17.93
CA ARG A 245 -2.86 8.59 19.11
C ARG A 245 -2.46 7.55 20.16
N ARG A 246 -3.29 6.54 20.38
CA ARG A 246 -2.97 5.46 21.31
C ARG A 246 -1.71 4.70 20.86
N LEU A 247 -1.55 4.48 19.56
CA LEU A 247 -0.37 3.84 19.01
C LEU A 247 0.85 4.77 19.14
N SER A 248 0.68 6.04 18.81
CA SER A 248 1.74 7.07 18.93
C SER A 248 2.21 7.23 20.39
N SER A 249 1.31 7.15 21.37
CA SER A 249 1.68 7.26 22.79
C SER A 249 2.52 6.07 23.27
N ARG A 250 2.48 4.97 22.55
CA ARG A 250 3.29 3.77 22.89
C ARG A 250 4.67 3.79 22.24
N ASN A 251 4.82 4.51 21.13
CA ASN A 251 6.07 4.60 20.40
C ASN A 251 6.36 6.07 20.06
N SER A 252 7.31 6.67 20.75
CA SER A 252 7.65 8.09 20.61
C SER A 252 8.18 8.48 19.23
N GLN A 253 8.60 7.51 18.43
CA GLN A 253 9.06 7.75 17.06
C GLN A 253 7.92 7.71 16.04
N THR A 254 6.71 7.30 16.45
CA THR A 254 5.52 7.33 15.60
C THR A 254 5.10 8.79 15.37
N ARG A 255 4.72 9.11 14.14
CA ARG A 255 4.29 10.46 13.75
C ARG A 255 2.90 10.40 13.13
N ILE A 256 2.13 11.45 13.36
CA ILE A 256 0.80 11.64 12.78
C ILE A 256 0.76 13.02 12.18
N VAL A 257 0.56 13.11 10.87
CA VAL A 257 0.43 14.38 10.16
C VAL A 257 -0.77 14.34 9.24
N THR A 258 -1.32 15.51 8.94
CA THR A 258 -2.46 15.64 8.01
C THR A 258 -2.10 16.62 6.90
N VAL A 259 -2.32 16.21 5.66
CA VAL A 259 -2.16 17.08 4.48
C VAL A 259 -3.48 17.81 4.25
N LEU A 260 -3.48 19.12 4.48
CA LEU A 260 -4.66 19.96 4.39
C LEU A 260 -5.10 20.17 2.93
N GLY A 261 -6.39 20.31 2.72
CA GLY A 261 -6.95 20.49 1.38
C GLY A 261 -7.02 19.19 0.58
N THR A 262 -6.81 18.04 1.20
CA THR A 262 -6.83 16.72 0.52
C THR A 262 -8.03 15.88 0.92
N VAL A 263 -8.34 14.90 0.06
CA VAL A 263 -9.40 13.91 0.25
C VAL A 263 -8.82 12.50 0.10
N HIS A 264 -9.52 11.51 0.62
CA HIS A 264 -9.08 10.12 0.72
C HIS A 264 -8.52 9.57 -0.60
N GLU A 265 -9.27 9.74 -1.68
CA GLU A 265 -8.89 9.21 -3.01
C GLU A 265 -7.68 9.93 -3.62
N GLN A 266 -7.22 11.04 -3.02
CA GLN A 266 -6.08 11.80 -3.53
C GLN A 266 -4.75 11.06 -3.37
N HIS A 267 -4.71 9.99 -2.57
CA HIS A 267 -3.57 9.07 -2.50
C HIS A 267 -3.55 8.04 -3.64
N THR A 268 -4.57 8.04 -4.51
CA THR A 268 -4.67 7.12 -5.64
C THR A 268 -4.45 7.83 -6.97
N ASP A 269 -4.21 7.08 -8.02
CA ASP A 269 -4.07 7.62 -9.37
C ASP A 269 -5.36 8.26 -9.90
N PHE A 270 -6.50 8.02 -9.24
CA PHE A 270 -7.77 8.69 -9.60
C PHE A 270 -7.67 10.22 -9.54
N ALA A 271 -6.83 10.75 -8.65
CA ALA A 271 -6.61 12.19 -8.55
C ALA A 271 -5.99 12.80 -9.82
N PHE A 272 -5.30 11.99 -10.62
CA PHE A 272 -4.59 12.44 -11.82
C PHE A 272 -5.38 12.20 -13.10
N LEU A 273 -6.50 11.48 -13.03
CA LEU A 273 -7.33 11.22 -14.22
C LEU A 273 -7.93 12.52 -14.76
N PRO A 274 -7.97 12.69 -16.10
CA PRO A 274 -8.54 13.88 -16.68
C PRO A 274 -10.06 13.95 -16.49
N GLY A 275 -10.58 15.16 -16.41
CA GLY A 275 -12.02 15.41 -16.34
C GLY A 275 -12.49 15.93 -14.99
N LYS A 276 -12.91 17.20 -14.96
CA LYS A 276 -13.49 17.80 -13.76
C LYS A 276 -14.76 17.07 -13.31
N LEU A 277 -15.54 16.56 -14.26
CA LEU A 277 -16.77 15.84 -13.96
C LEU A 277 -16.48 14.52 -13.25
N PHE A 278 -15.45 13.77 -13.67
CA PHE A 278 -15.01 12.55 -13.00
C PHE A 278 -14.62 12.85 -11.55
N SER A 279 -13.78 13.87 -11.38
CA SER A 279 -13.33 14.29 -10.07
C SER A 279 -14.48 14.70 -9.14
N LEU A 280 -15.49 15.42 -9.68
CA LEU A 280 -16.65 15.85 -8.91
C LEU A 280 -17.54 14.67 -8.50
N ILE A 281 -17.80 13.73 -9.43
CA ILE A 281 -18.66 12.56 -9.17
C ILE A 281 -18.03 11.61 -8.15
N PHE A 282 -16.73 11.39 -8.25
CA PHE A 282 -16.04 10.38 -7.42
C PHE A 282 -15.26 10.99 -6.24
N GLY A 283 -15.30 12.31 -6.05
CA GLY A 283 -14.64 12.96 -4.93
C GLY A 283 -13.13 12.73 -4.90
N THR A 284 -12.49 12.66 -6.07
CA THR A 284 -11.08 12.24 -6.16
C THR A 284 -10.08 13.38 -5.96
N ARG A 285 -10.54 14.63 -5.84
CA ARG A 285 -9.68 15.80 -5.64
C ARG A 285 -10.21 16.71 -4.54
N GLY A 286 -9.31 17.12 -3.66
CA GLY A 286 -9.57 18.17 -2.68
C GLY A 286 -9.22 19.54 -3.23
N ALA A 287 -9.08 20.52 -2.33
CA ALA A 287 -8.70 21.89 -2.67
C ALA A 287 -7.20 21.98 -3.05
N LEU A 288 -6.37 21.11 -2.46
CA LEU A 288 -4.94 21.07 -2.77
C LEU A 288 -4.71 20.34 -4.09
N GLU A 289 -3.89 20.93 -4.94
CA GLU A 289 -3.55 20.38 -6.27
C GLU A 289 -2.92 18.98 -6.12
N PRO A 290 -3.35 17.95 -6.91
CA PRO A 290 -2.89 16.58 -6.72
C PRO A 290 -1.38 16.36 -6.76
N ARG A 291 -0.66 17.04 -7.65
CA ARG A 291 0.81 16.89 -7.71
C ARG A 291 1.47 17.46 -6.47
N ARG A 292 0.94 18.56 -5.92
CA ARG A 292 1.44 19.15 -4.68
C ARG A 292 1.15 18.22 -3.50
N ALA A 293 -0.05 17.64 -3.45
CA ALA A 293 -0.40 16.66 -2.43
C ALA A 293 0.53 15.42 -2.48
N LEU A 294 0.78 14.90 -3.69
CA LEU A 294 1.70 13.77 -3.91
C LEU A 294 3.12 14.15 -3.44
N ALA A 295 3.60 15.34 -3.79
CA ALA A 295 4.95 15.79 -3.41
C ALA A 295 5.09 15.88 -1.88
N ILE A 296 4.09 16.43 -1.19
CA ILE A 296 4.12 16.53 0.29
C ILE A 296 4.09 15.11 0.89
N THR A 297 3.18 14.25 0.44
CA THR A 297 3.05 12.88 0.93
C THR A 297 4.33 12.08 0.73
N SER A 298 4.91 12.13 -0.48
CA SER A 298 6.14 11.40 -0.77
C SER A 298 7.34 11.93 0.02
N ARG A 299 7.49 13.26 0.16
CA ARG A 299 8.58 13.87 0.93
C ARG A 299 8.48 13.50 2.41
N ALA A 300 7.28 13.55 3.00
CA ALA A 300 7.09 13.13 4.40
C ALA A 300 7.42 11.64 4.56
N ALA A 301 6.98 10.79 3.62
CA ALA A 301 7.31 9.36 3.64
C ALA A 301 8.83 9.16 3.52
N LEU A 302 9.50 9.87 2.59
CA LEU A 302 10.94 9.76 2.38
C LEU A 302 11.74 10.20 3.61
N ALA A 303 11.36 11.31 4.26
CA ALA A 303 12.01 11.76 5.50
C ALA A 303 11.91 10.70 6.60
N PHE A 304 10.73 10.10 6.75
CA PHE A 304 10.51 9.06 7.75
C PHE A 304 11.29 7.78 7.42
N LEU A 305 11.24 7.34 6.15
CA LEU A 305 11.98 6.16 5.68
C LEU A 305 13.50 6.36 5.83
N HIS A 306 14.01 7.54 5.50
CA HIS A 306 15.43 7.88 5.69
C HIS A 306 15.86 7.67 7.14
N ARG A 307 15.07 8.20 8.07
CA ARG A 307 15.38 8.13 9.51
C ARG A 307 15.36 6.68 10.03
N HIS A 308 14.39 5.87 9.60
CA HIS A 308 14.17 4.55 10.19
C HIS A 308 14.80 3.39 9.41
N LEU A 309 15.23 3.62 8.16
CA LEU A 309 16.00 2.66 7.37
C LEU A 309 17.50 3.02 7.32
N GLU A 310 17.91 4.09 8.00
CA GLU A 310 19.31 4.55 8.07
C GLU A 310 19.92 4.72 6.67
N LEU A 311 19.19 5.47 5.81
CA LEU A 311 19.63 5.69 4.43
C LEU A 311 20.75 6.74 4.37
N GLN A 312 21.62 6.63 3.37
CA GLN A 312 22.73 7.57 3.17
C GLN A 312 22.30 8.87 2.48
N GLU A 313 21.25 8.81 1.68
CA GLU A 313 20.70 9.95 0.96
C GLU A 313 20.11 10.97 1.95
N GLN A 314 20.25 12.25 1.62
CA GLN A 314 19.86 13.35 2.53
C GLN A 314 18.39 13.73 2.34
N PHE A 315 17.47 12.97 2.95
CA PHE A 315 16.05 13.35 3.00
C PHE A 315 15.66 14.14 4.25
N GLY A 316 16.61 14.40 5.16
CA GLY A 316 16.40 15.17 6.39
C GLY A 316 15.93 16.60 6.16
N GLN A 317 16.13 17.14 4.97
CA GLN A 317 15.60 18.45 4.58
C GLN A 317 14.07 18.53 4.67
N TRP A 318 13.37 17.40 4.76
CA TRP A 318 11.91 17.33 4.88
C TRP A 318 11.44 16.88 6.28
N ASP A 319 12.33 16.81 7.25
CA ASP A 319 12.01 16.36 8.61
C ASP A 319 10.91 17.21 9.29
N GLU A 320 10.83 18.50 8.95
CA GLU A 320 9.78 19.39 9.47
C GLU A 320 8.37 18.88 9.13
N LEU A 321 8.20 18.21 7.99
CA LEU A 321 6.90 17.64 7.60
C LEU A 321 6.44 16.57 8.60
N LEU A 322 7.37 15.86 9.25
CA LEU A 322 7.05 14.83 10.24
C LEU A 322 6.50 15.43 11.54
N GLU A 323 6.80 16.69 11.79
CA GLU A 323 6.27 17.44 12.94
C GLU A 323 5.02 18.26 12.57
N GLY A 324 4.53 18.11 11.33
CA GLY A 324 3.38 18.83 10.84
C GLY A 324 3.68 20.30 10.53
N VAL A 325 4.92 20.62 10.21
CA VAL A 325 5.36 21.97 9.86
C VAL A 325 5.58 22.05 8.35
N GLY A 326 4.89 22.99 7.71
CA GLY A 326 4.99 23.20 6.27
C GLY A 326 3.67 23.70 5.68
N ASP A 327 3.76 24.21 4.48
CA ASP A 327 2.56 24.64 3.74
C ASP A 327 1.62 23.44 3.49
N SER A 328 0.37 23.58 3.91
CA SER A 328 -0.66 22.56 3.72
C SER A 328 -0.41 21.28 4.54
N VAL A 329 0.34 21.36 5.65
CA VAL A 329 0.53 20.23 6.57
C VAL A 329 0.17 20.68 7.98
N ALA A 330 -0.43 19.79 8.77
CA ALA A 330 -0.75 20.04 10.17
C ALA A 330 -0.37 18.83 11.02
N PRO A 331 0.05 19.02 12.28
CA PRO A 331 0.32 17.90 13.16
C PRO A 331 -0.96 17.21 13.61
N GLY A 332 -0.89 15.90 13.80
CA GLY A 332 -2.00 15.10 14.30
C GLY A 332 -3.16 14.98 13.30
N VAL A 333 -4.35 14.77 13.84
CA VAL A 333 -5.61 14.77 13.08
C VAL A 333 -6.38 16.02 13.48
N PRO A 334 -6.61 16.97 12.58
CA PRO A 334 -7.34 18.19 12.92
C PRO A 334 -8.75 17.87 13.47
N SER A 335 -9.17 18.68 14.43
CA SER A 335 -10.49 18.54 15.07
C SER A 335 -11.59 19.20 14.23
N GLY A 336 -11.60 18.96 12.94
CA GLY A 336 -12.65 19.40 12.05
C GLY A 336 -13.84 18.43 12.05
N ARG A 337 -15.02 18.92 11.73
CA ARG A 337 -16.18 18.05 11.56
C ARG A 337 -15.98 17.15 10.35
N SER A 338 -15.91 15.86 10.58
CA SER A 338 -15.98 14.87 9.51
C SER A 338 -17.38 14.96 8.90
N HIS A 339 -17.46 15.40 7.67
CA HIS A 339 -18.68 15.27 6.88
C HIS A 339 -18.59 13.94 6.14
N LEU A 340 -19.05 12.88 6.78
CA LEU A 340 -19.34 11.61 6.13
C LEU A 340 -20.70 11.71 5.45
#